data_517e3d95d74e7dfbf2655338129de9b7
#
_entry.id   517e3d95d74e7dfbf2655338129de9b7
#
_cell.length_a   1.000
_cell.length_b   1.000
_cell.length_c   1.000
_cell.angle_alpha   90.00
_cell.angle_beta   90.00
_cell.angle_gamma   90.00
#
_symmetry.space_group_name_H-M   'P 1'
#
loop_
_entity.id
_entity.type
_entity.pdbx_description
1 polymer ?
#
loop_
_entity_poly.entity_id
_entity_poly.type
_entity_poly.pdbx_seq_one_letter_code
_entity_poly.pdbx_strand_id
1 'polypeptide(L)'
;MNQEHRALRHYLDQTLRAGVMWIMNRVTKRARREEVNLRNQHIKRILVVRGLFRLGDSILATPMIGLLRRNFPAATIDFVGPSVTKRLFQNLPINRYYEIYRRFPKVCWSYVALLKRLQRRNYDLALDASGSSAALGSVIVGFSGARFRIGVRGKWDRWFNLAVERPSSVNKYATLPELIASLGLESSSLFPALAFTAKDTVEGQKRVAALVSKRSGAIVGVFVGGRKSRGKRWPSANFVELATRLRAHGARPIIFVGPEEIDSLIYLQSVLAHRMPVVFEPDIKKFASLVANCHLFVACDSGPVHLACALPVRTVAIFLKNNFDRWGPPAELGRIVFHEGGVTVKDVLEACRLEFSALRDDHVVAKIVNG
;
A
#
# COMPACT_ATOMS: atom_id res chain seq x y z
N MET A 1 12.74 -25.55 8.49
CA MET A 1 11.36 -25.93 8.07
C MET A 1 11.34 -26.00 6.56
N ASN A 2 11.32 -27.23 5.99
CA ASN A 2 11.50 -27.54 4.56
C ASN A 2 10.51 -26.80 3.65
N GLN A 3 10.95 -26.51 2.42
CA GLN A 3 10.12 -25.88 1.38
C GLN A 3 8.83 -26.69 1.10
N GLU A 4 8.88 -28.00 1.16
CA GLU A 4 7.74 -28.89 1.00
C GLU A 4 6.66 -28.69 2.06
N HIS A 5 7.04 -28.56 3.34
CA HIS A 5 6.09 -28.27 4.41
C HIS A 5 5.40 -26.90 4.26
N ARG A 6 6.09 -25.92 3.65
CA ARG A 6 5.48 -24.61 3.34
C ARG A 6 4.50 -24.72 2.17
N ALA A 7 4.85 -25.48 1.15
CA ALA A 7 3.99 -25.70 -0.01
C ALA A 7 2.72 -26.48 0.37
N LEU A 8 2.85 -27.57 1.15
CA LEU A 8 1.72 -28.36 1.63
C LEU A 8 0.76 -27.55 2.52
N ARG A 9 1.29 -26.76 3.47
CA ARG A 9 0.47 -25.87 4.30
C ARG A 9 -0.24 -24.81 3.45
N HIS A 10 0.40 -24.28 2.43
CA HIS A 10 -0.21 -23.30 1.54
C HIS A 10 -1.34 -23.91 0.72
N TYR A 11 -1.13 -25.12 0.22
CA TYR A 11 -2.15 -25.88 -0.51
C TYR A 11 -3.36 -26.20 0.37
N LEU A 12 -3.14 -26.74 1.59
CA LEU A 12 -4.20 -27.03 2.55
C LEU A 12 -4.99 -25.77 2.94
N ASP A 13 -4.31 -24.63 3.17
CA ASP A 13 -4.96 -23.36 3.50
C ASP A 13 -5.83 -22.84 2.33
N GLN A 14 -5.38 -23.02 1.08
CA GLN A 14 -6.16 -22.66 -0.10
C GLN A 14 -7.39 -23.55 -0.28
N THR A 15 -7.22 -24.87 -0.12
CA THR A 15 -8.30 -25.86 -0.28
C THR A 15 -9.37 -25.68 0.79
N LEU A 16 -8.95 -25.48 2.05
CA LEU A 16 -9.88 -25.21 3.16
C LEU A 16 -10.68 -23.92 2.95
N ARG A 17 -10.01 -22.85 2.51
CA ARG A 17 -10.68 -21.60 2.18
C ARG A 17 -11.66 -21.74 1.03
N ALA A 18 -11.27 -22.46 -0.02
CA ALA A 18 -12.15 -22.72 -1.15
C ALA A 18 -13.39 -23.52 -0.72
N GLY A 19 -13.22 -24.55 0.14
CA GLY A 19 -14.32 -25.34 0.69
C GLY A 19 -15.27 -24.52 1.56
N VAL A 20 -14.73 -23.72 2.50
CA VAL A 20 -15.55 -22.81 3.33
C VAL A 20 -16.31 -21.83 2.47
N MET A 21 -15.67 -21.22 1.48
CA MET A 21 -16.32 -20.29 0.57
C MET A 21 -17.40 -20.95 -0.29
N TRP A 22 -17.17 -22.18 -0.72
CA TRP A 22 -18.16 -22.96 -1.48
C TRP A 22 -19.40 -23.26 -0.63
N ILE A 23 -19.21 -23.70 0.62
CA ILE A 23 -20.31 -23.96 1.58
C ILE A 23 -21.07 -22.65 1.84
N MET A 24 -20.38 -21.56 2.18
CA MET A 24 -21.01 -20.26 2.42
C MET A 24 -21.81 -19.80 1.21
N ASN A 25 -21.28 -20.02 0.01
CA ASN A 25 -21.95 -19.67 -1.23
C ASN A 25 -23.24 -20.49 -1.46
N ARG A 26 -23.33 -21.70 -0.94
CA ARG A 26 -24.52 -22.55 -1.05
C ARG A 26 -25.57 -22.30 0.01
N VAL A 27 -25.14 -22.07 1.25
CA VAL A 27 -26.08 -21.95 2.39
C VAL A 27 -26.61 -20.54 2.63
N THR A 28 -25.95 -19.50 2.06
CA THR A 28 -26.41 -18.12 2.25
C THR A 28 -27.25 -17.62 1.08
N LYS A 29 -28.30 -16.86 1.38
CA LYS A 29 -29.13 -16.22 0.35
C LYS A 29 -28.37 -15.07 -0.33
N ARG A 30 -28.68 -14.84 -1.60
CA ARG A 30 -28.17 -13.68 -2.34
C ARG A 30 -28.85 -12.41 -1.80
N ALA A 31 -28.06 -11.36 -1.58
CA ALA A 31 -28.61 -10.06 -1.18
C ALA A 31 -29.50 -9.50 -2.30
N ARG A 32 -30.64 -8.91 -1.92
CA ARG A 32 -31.48 -8.16 -2.86
C ARG A 32 -30.69 -6.93 -3.31
N ARG A 33 -30.66 -6.69 -4.63
CA ARG A 33 -30.04 -5.48 -5.17
C ARG A 33 -30.92 -4.28 -4.88
N GLU A 34 -30.26 -3.17 -4.59
CA GLU A 34 -30.90 -1.88 -4.33
C GLU A 34 -30.31 -0.83 -5.28
N GLU A 35 -31.14 0.09 -5.74
CA GLU A 35 -30.71 1.31 -6.43
C GLU A 35 -30.91 2.47 -5.48
N VAL A 36 -29.81 3.00 -4.97
CA VAL A 36 -29.82 4.01 -3.91
C VAL A 36 -28.81 5.11 -4.23
N ASN A 37 -29.26 6.34 -4.18
CA ASN A 37 -28.36 7.49 -4.19
C ASN A 37 -27.80 7.70 -2.77
N LEU A 38 -26.54 7.37 -2.56
CA LEU A 38 -25.89 7.46 -1.26
C LEU A 38 -25.76 8.89 -0.73
N ARG A 39 -25.73 9.91 -1.61
CA ARG A 39 -25.71 11.34 -1.19
C ARG A 39 -26.92 11.72 -0.37
N ASN A 40 -28.07 11.12 -0.69
CA ASN A 40 -29.34 11.39 -0.02
C ASN A 40 -29.56 10.52 1.22
N GLN A 41 -28.59 9.68 1.58
CA GLN A 41 -28.68 8.80 2.73
C GLN A 41 -27.96 9.37 3.94
N HIS A 42 -28.56 9.19 5.11
CA HIS A 42 -27.96 9.57 6.37
C HIS A 42 -26.94 8.51 6.80
N ILE A 43 -25.67 8.71 6.42
CA ILE A 43 -24.56 7.79 6.71
C ILE A 43 -23.74 8.30 7.91
N LYS A 44 -23.84 7.60 9.03
CA LYS A 44 -23.11 7.93 10.26
C LYS A 44 -21.94 7.00 10.55
N ARG A 45 -22.02 5.74 10.11
CA ARG A 45 -21.01 4.71 10.42
C ARG A 45 -20.61 3.97 9.17
N ILE A 46 -19.36 4.05 8.83
CA ILE A 46 -18.77 3.47 7.61
C ILE A 46 -17.74 2.42 8.01
N LEU A 47 -17.78 1.28 7.35
CA LEU A 47 -16.78 0.24 7.43
C LEU A 47 -16.05 0.11 6.09
N VAL A 48 -14.74 0.30 6.09
CA VAL A 48 -13.88 0.05 4.95
C VAL A 48 -13.15 -1.27 5.17
N VAL A 49 -13.25 -2.21 4.24
CA VAL A 49 -12.65 -3.53 4.36
C VAL A 49 -11.58 -3.72 3.29
N ARG A 50 -10.35 -3.97 3.71
CA ARG A 50 -9.25 -4.38 2.84
C ARG A 50 -8.85 -5.81 3.15
N GLY A 51 -9.46 -6.76 2.44
CA GLY A 51 -9.27 -8.21 2.63
C GLY A 51 -7.97 -8.77 2.06
N LEU A 52 -6.97 -7.93 1.74
CA LEU A 52 -5.67 -8.33 1.19
C LEU A 52 -4.54 -8.10 2.18
N PHE A 53 -3.54 -8.99 2.19
CA PHE A 53 -2.47 -9.00 3.19
C PHE A 53 -1.16 -8.35 2.72
N ARG A 54 -1.16 -7.61 1.62
CA ARG A 54 0.03 -6.95 1.08
C ARG A 54 0.05 -5.49 1.50
N LEU A 55 1.23 -5.01 1.88
CA LEU A 55 1.46 -3.63 2.27
C LEU A 55 1.00 -2.63 1.20
N GLY A 56 1.51 -2.77 -0.03
CA GLY A 56 1.18 -1.87 -1.14
C GLY A 56 -0.32 -1.81 -1.44
N ASP A 57 -0.98 -2.97 -1.48
CA ASP A 57 -2.44 -3.05 -1.67
C ASP A 57 -3.22 -2.27 -0.60
N SER A 58 -2.75 -2.27 0.65
CA SER A 58 -3.41 -1.55 1.74
C SER A 58 -3.18 -0.05 1.64
N ILE A 59 -1.98 0.37 1.26
CA ILE A 59 -1.65 1.79 1.04
C ILE A 59 -2.50 2.37 -0.09
N LEU A 60 -2.65 1.62 -1.18
CA LEU A 60 -3.52 2.03 -2.30
C LEU A 60 -5.02 2.14 -1.92
N ALA A 61 -5.42 1.70 -0.72
CA ALA A 61 -6.77 1.90 -0.21
C ALA A 61 -6.94 3.22 0.58
N THR A 62 -5.87 3.93 0.90
CA THR A 62 -5.95 5.18 1.68
C THR A 62 -6.72 6.31 1.00
N PRO A 63 -6.70 6.49 -0.34
CA PRO A 63 -7.55 7.49 -1.00
C PRO A 63 -9.04 7.32 -0.71
N MET A 64 -9.52 6.07 -0.60
CA MET A 64 -10.92 5.80 -0.26
C MET A 64 -11.30 6.39 1.10
N ILE A 65 -10.41 6.35 2.09
CA ILE A 65 -10.65 6.93 3.42
C ILE A 65 -10.86 8.44 3.30
N GLY A 66 -9.99 9.12 2.55
CA GLY A 66 -10.09 10.55 2.29
C GLY A 66 -11.37 10.94 1.55
N LEU A 67 -11.72 10.19 0.50
CA LEU A 67 -12.94 10.41 -0.28
C LEU A 67 -14.21 10.19 0.57
N LEU A 68 -14.25 9.15 1.39
CA LEU A 68 -15.37 8.92 2.30
C LEU A 68 -15.48 10.01 3.37
N ARG A 69 -14.36 10.53 3.87
CA ARG A 69 -14.36 11.65 4.81
C ARG A 69 -14.89 12.94 4.19
N ARG A 70 -14.58 13.21 2.92
CA ARG A 70 -15.12 14.38 2.18
C ARG A 70 -16.62 14.25 1.94
N ASN A 71 -17.09 13.08 1.50
CA ASN A 71 -18.51 12.87 1.24
C ASN A 71 -19.36 12.77 2.52
N PHE A 72 -18.77 12.28 3.62
CA PHE A 72 -19.46 12.06 4.90
C PHE A 72 -18.61 12.61 6.07
N PRO A 73 -18.49 13.94 6.21
CA PRO A 73 -17.55 14.55 7.16
C PRO A 73 -17.82 14.20 8.62
N ALA A 74 -19.09 13.99 9.01
CA ALA A 74 -19.49 13.63 10.36
C ALA A 74 -19.50 12.12 10.65
N ALA A 75 -19.30 11.27 9.63
CA ALA A 75 -19.37 9.83 9.81
C ALA A 75 -18.14 9.29 10.58
N THR A 76 -18.36 8.26 11.39
CA THR A 76 -17.25 7.46 11.91
C THR A 76 -16.81 6.46 10.83
N ILE A 77 -15.51 6.37 10.60
CA ILE A 77 -14.92 5.45 9.61
C ILE A 77 -14.09 4.42 10.37
N ASP A 78 -14.49 3.18 10.31
CA ASP A 78 -13.74 2.04 10.84
C ASP A 78 -13.09 1.28 9.68
N PHE A 79 -11.90 0.73 9.91
CA PHE A 79 -11.12 0.04 8.88
C PHE A 79 -10.78 -1.39 9.31
N VAL A 80 -10.98 -2.33 8.40
CA VAL A 80 -10.53 -3.73 8.53
C VAL A 80 -9.36 -3.95 7.58
N GLY A 81 -8.21 -4.37 8.11
CA GLY A 81 -7.01 -4.61 7.30
C GLY A 81 -5.97 -5.49 7.99
N PRO A 82 -4.86 -5.79 7.31
CA PRO A 82 -3.81 -6.65 7.84
C PRO A 82 -3.04 -5.99 8.98
N SER A 83 -2.58 -6.80 9.95
CA SER A 83 -1.83 -6.31 11.12
C SER A 83 -0.61 -5.46 10.78
N VAL A 84 0.06 -5.74 9.64
CA VAL A 84 1.26 -5.01 9.19
C VAL A 84 0.99 -3.51 8.96
N THR A 85 -0.23 -3.12 8.60
CA THR A 85 -0.55 -1.70 8.34
C THR A 85 -1.22 -1.00 9.50
N LYS A 86 -1.55 -1.68 10.61
CA LYS A 86 -2.21 -1.06 11.76
C LYS A 86 -1.45 0.14 12.31
N ARG A 87 -0.14 -0.03 12.57
CA ARG A 87 0.71 1.06 13.09
C ARG A 87 0.92 2.18 12.08
N LEU A 88 0.94 1.84 10.80
CA LEU A 88 1.11 2.80 9.72
C LEU A 88 -0.13 3.67 9.52
N PHE A 89 -1.32 3.11 9.76
CA PHE A 89 -2.62 3.78 9.56
C PHE A 89 -3.17 4.48 10.80
N GLN A 90 -2.48 4.42 11.93
CA GLN A 90 -2.99 4.95 13.20
C GLN A 90 -3.30 6.45 13.22
N ASN A 91 -2.67 7.22 12.32
CA ASN A 91 -2.86 8.66 12.21
C ASN A 91 -3.75 9.06 11.00
N LEU A 92 -4.27 8.10 10.25
CA LEU A 92 -5.26 8.37 9.22
C LEU A 92 -6.61 8.72 9.88
N PRO A 93 -7.52 9.42 9.20
CA PRO A 93 -8.83 9.82 9.73
C PRO A 93 -9.80 8.62 9.84
N ILE A 94 -9.35 7.57 10.53
CA ILE A 94 -10.11 6.36 10.90
C ILE A 94 -10.34 6.32 12.40
N ASN A 95 -11.52 5.84 12.81
CA ASN A 95 -11.89 5.78 14.23
C ASN A 95 -11.43 4.50 14.91
N ARG A 96 -11.48 3.37 14.19
CA ARG A 96 -11.06 2.06 14.69
C ARG A 96 -10.39 1.26 13.60
N TYR A 97 -9.37 0.50 13.98
CA TYR A 97 -8.68 -0.44 13.12
C TYR A 97 -8.90 -1.87 13.63
N TYR A 98 -9.53 -2.71 12.83
CA TYR A 98 -9.70 -4.13 13.10
C TYR A 98 -8.69 -4.93 12.29
N GLU A 99 -7.94 -5.78 12.98
CA GLU A 99 -6.90 -6.59 12.36
C GLU A 99 -7.45 -7.89 11.79
N ILE A 100 -6.98 -8.25 10.60
CA ILE A 100 -7.17 -9.57 10.01
C ILE A 100 -5.85 -10.33 9.98
N TYR A 101 -5.94 -11.64 10.18
CA TYR A 101 -4.78 -12.53 10.26
C TYR A 101 -4.82 -13.56 9.14
N ARG A 102 -3.64 -13.92 8.63
CA ARG A 102 -3.50 -14.88 7.52
C ARG A 102 -3.31 -16.32 8.01
N ARG A 103 -2.77 -16.52 9.20
CA ARG A 103 -2.30 -17.84 9.66
C ARG A 103 -3.32 -18.56 10.53
N PHE A 104 -3.57 -19.85 10.20
CA PHE A 104 -4.27 -20.83 11.04
C PHE A 104 -3.44 -21.12 12.31
N PRO A 105 -4.02 -21.42 13.52
CA PRO A 105 -5.45 -21.58 13.82
C PRO A 105 -6.18 -20.28 14.22
N LYS A 106 -5.46 -19.17 14.41
CA LYS A 106 -6.06 -17.86 14.81
C LYS A 106 -7.14 -17.36 13.84
N VAL A 107 -7.13 -17.86 12.61
CA VAL A 107 -8.01 -17.42 11.52
C VAL A 107 -9.48 -17.66 11.85
N CYS A 108 -9.89 -18.89 12.20
CA CYS A 108 -11.31 -19.23 12.30
C CYS A 108 -12.03 -18.46 13.41
N TRP A 109 -11.52 -18.55 14.64
CA TRP A 109 -12.14 -17.88 15.79
C TRP A 109 -12.02 -16.35 15.70
N SER A 110 -10.90 -15.84 15.19
CA SER A 110 -10.72 -14.39 15.04
C SER A 110 -11.71 -13.78 14.04
N TYR A 111 -12.05 -14.48 12.96
CA TYR A 111 -13.05 -13.98 12.01
C TYR A 111 -14.48 -14.02 12.56
N VAL A 112 -14.86 -15.08 13.29
CA VAL A 112 -16.16 -15.14 13.97
C VAL A 112 -16.27 -14.01 14.98
N ALA A 113 -15.25 -13.82 15.81
CA ALA A 113 -15.22 -12.73 16.80
C ALA A 113 -15.23 -11.35 16.11
N LEU A 114 -14.50 -11.19 15.01
CA LEU A 114 -14.52 -9.97 14.20
C LEU A 114 -15.93 -9.68 13.70
N LEU A 115 -16.57 -10.62 13.03
CA LEU A 115 -17.92 -10.43 12.48
C LEU A 115 -18.94 -10.08 13.56
N LYS A 116 -18.93 -10.77 14.72
CA LYS A 116 -19.78 -10.42 15.87
C LYS A 116 -19.54 -8.98 16.37
N ARG A 117 -18.27 -8.52 16.39
CA ARG A 117 -17.94 -7.13 16.76
C ARG A 117 -18.44 -6.13 15.75
N LEU A 118 -18.29 -6.43 14.44
CA LEU A 118 -18.76 -5.56 13.37
C LEU A 118 -20.28 -5.44 13.38
N GLN A 119 -21.02 -6.54 13.52
CA GLN A 119 -22.49 -6.54 13.58
C GLN A 119 -23.04 -5.66 14.71
N ARG A 120 -22.41 -5.69 15.90
CA ARG A 120 -22.81 -4.84 17.04
C ARG A 120 -22.59 -3.35 16.81
N ARG A 121 -21.89 -2.97 15.75
CA ARG A 121 -21.60 -1.55 15.43
C ARG A 121 -22.70 -0.87 14.63
N ASN A 122 -23.63 -1.63 14.03
CA ASN A 122 -24.73 -1.12 13.19
C ASN A 122 -24.22 -0.13 12.14
N TYR A 123 -23.36 -0.60 11.25
CA TYR A 123 -22.85 0.20 10.15
C TYR A 123 -23.96 0.55 9.15
N ASP A 124 -24.00 1.80 8.70
CA ASP A 124 -24.87 2.22 7.60
C ASP A 124 -24.27 1.76 6.27
N LEU A 125 -22.95 1.84 6.13
CA LEU A 125 -22.24 1.57 4.90
C LEU A 125 -21.02 0.66 5.18
N ALA A 126 -20.86 -0.40 4.39
CA ALA A 126 -19.65 -1.22 4.35
C ALA A 126 -19.15 -1.38 2.92
N LEU A 127 -17.86 -1.12 2.67
CA LEU A 127 -17.26 -1.17 1.34
C LEU A 127 -16.09 -2.15 1.29
N ASP A 128 -16.07 -2.98 0.24
CA ASP A 128 -14.89 -3.78 -0.11
C ASP A 128 -13.90 -2.93 -0.91
N ALA A 129 -12.85 -2.47 -0.25
CA ALA A 129 -11.78 -1.66 -0.85
C ALA A 129 -10.78 -2.48 -1.69
N SER A 130 -11.12 -3.67 -2.15
CA SER A 130 -10.27 -4.49 -3.02
C SER A 130 -10.19 -3.97 -4.44
N GLY A 131 -11.21 -3.23 -4.90
CA GLY A 131 -11.37 -2.83 -6.30
C GLY A 131 -11.47 -4.02 -7.26
N SER A 132 -11.83 -5.18 -6.73
CA SER A 132 -12.00 -6.43 -7.47
C SER A 132 -12.86 -7.39 -6.63
N SER A 133 -13.42 -8.41 -7.26
CA SER A 133 -14.17 -9.45 -6.54
C SER A 133 -13.22 -10.33 -5.71
N ALA A 134 -12.95 -9.95 -4.46
CA ALA A 134 -12.07 -10.67 -3.53
C ALA A 134 -12.88 -11.37 -2.43
N ALA A 135 -12.68 -12.68 -2.28
CA ALA A 135 -13.50 -13.52 -1.40
C ALA A 135 -13.56 -13.01 0.06
N LEU A 136 -12.42 -12.72 0.66
CA LEU A 136 -12.37 -12.33 2.08
C LEU A 136 -13.04 -10.97 2.34
N GLY A 137 -12.77 -9.98 1.49
CA GLY A 137 -13.42 -8.67 1.58
C GLY A 137 -14.93 -8.79 1.44
N SER A 138 -15.39 -9.55 0.44
CA SER A 138 -16.81 -9.78 0.19
C SER A 138 -17.53 -10.46 1.38
N VAL A 139 -16.88 -11.46 2.01
CA VAL A 139 -17.43 -12.11 3.21
C VAL A 139 -17.54 -11.13 4.37
N ILE A 140 -16.48 -10.40 4.66
CA ILE A 140 -16.49 -9.47 5.80
C ILE A 140 -17.53 -8.37 5.60
N VAL A 141 -17.62 -7.78 4.41
CA VAL A 141 -18.65 -6.79 4.06
C VAL A 141 -20.04 -7.42 4.12
N GLY A 142 -20.22 -8.58 3.52
CA GLY A 142 -21.51 -9.29 3.44
C GLY A 142 -22.10 -9.61 4.80
N PHE A 143 -21.26 -9.97 5.77
CA PHE A 143 -21.67 -10.37 7.12
C PHE A 143 -21.40 -9.29 8.18
N SER A 144 -21.05 -8.08 7.78
CA SER A 144 -20.82 -6.95 8.70
C SER A 144 -22.07 -6.46 9.43
N GLY A 145 -23.26 -6.80 8.93
CA GLY A 145 -24.53 -6.26 9.40
C GLY A 145 -24.84 -4.85 8.87
N ALA A 146 -24.03 -4.33 7.93
CA ALA A 146 -24.26 -3.01 7.35
C ALA A 146 -25.53 -2.96 6.49
N ARG A 147 -26.23 -1.81 6.53
CA ARG A 147 -27.41 -1.55 5.70
C ARG A 147 -27.03 -1.58 4.22
N PHE A 148 -26.02 -0.81 3.81
CA PHE A 148 -25.51 -0.78 2.45
C PHE A 148 -24.18 -1.52 2.40
N ARG A 149 -24.09 -2.54 1.56
CA ARG A 149 -22.92 -3.40 1.40
C ARG A 149 -22.44 -3.32 -0.03
N ILE A 150 -21.28 -2.67 -0.20
CA ILE A 150 -20.74 -2.28 -1.50
C ILE A 150 -19.52 -3.13 -1.85
N GLY A 151 -19.46 -3.53 -3.08
CA GLY A 151 -18.30 -4.15 -3.69
C GLY A 151 -18.47 -4.32 -5.21
N VAL A 152 -17.42 -4.78 -5.85
CA VAL A 152 -17.35 -4.95 -7.30
C VAL A 152 -18.09 -6.20 -7.74
N ARG A 153 -18.87 -6.13 -8.81
CA ARG A 153 -19.54 -7.27 -9.47
C ARG A 153 -18.54 -8.37 -9.83
N GLY A 154 -18.96 -9.62 -9.65
CA GLY A 154 -18.16 -10.80 -9.98
C GLY A 154 -18.47 -12.00 -9.09
N LYS A 155 -17.54 -12.96 -9.05
CA LYS A 155 -17.72 -14.27 -8.39
C LYS A 155 -18.23 -14.21 -6.94
N TRP A 156 -17.87 -13.15 -6.18
CA TRP A 156 -18.13 -13.01 -4.75
C TRP A 156 -19.09 -11.87 -4.41
N ASP A 157 -19.89 -11.40 -5.37
CA ASP A 157 -20.77 -10.23 -5.22
C ASP A 157 -22.13 -10.53 -4.59
N ARG A 158 -22.43 -11.79 -4.31
CA ARG A 158 -23.77 -12.22 -3.85
C ARG A 158 -24.25 -11.58 -2.54
N TRP A 159 -23.32 -11.13 -1.71
CA TRP A 159 -23.64 -10.52 -0.41
C TRP A 159 -23.76 -8.99 -0.47
N PHE A 160 -23.42 -8.38 -1.59
CA PHE A 160 -23.56 -6.94 -1.79
C PHE A 160 -24.97 -6.59 -2.25
N ASN A 161 -25.62 -5.63 -1.60
CA ASN A 161 -26.86 -5.05 -2.09
C ASN A 161 -26.64 -3.86 -3.03
N LEU A 162 -25.45 -3.24 -3.00
CA LEU A 162 -24.99 -2.24 -3.95
C LEU A 162 -23.72 -2.75 -4.66
N ALA A 163 -23.88 -3.61 -5.67
CA ALA A 163 -22.74 -4.09 -6.43
C ALA A 163 -22.50 -3.18 -7.65
N VAL A 164 -21.31 -2.62 -7.71
CA VAL A 164 -20.86 -1.74 -8.79
C VAL A 164 -20.12 -2.51 -9.87
N GLU A 165 -20.11 -1.99 -11.08
CA GLU A 165 -19.31 -2.56 -12.15
C GLU A 165 -17.83 -2.50 -11.81
N ARG A 166 -17.04 -3.37 -12.43
CA ARG A 166 -15.58 -3.35 -12.23
C ARG A 166 -15.06 -2.02 -12.77
N PRO A 167 -14.25 -1.28 -11.98
CA PRO A 167 -13.57 -0.10 -12.47
C PRO A 167 -12.85 -0.37 -13.80
N SER A 168 -12.99 0.53 -14.75
CA SER A 168 -12.38 0.41 -16.09
C SER A 168 -10.87 0.60 -16.04
N SER A 169 -10.40 1.41 -15.10
CA SER A 169 -8.97 1.68 -14.90
C SER A 169 -8.18 0.42 -14.59
N VAL A 170 -7.19 0.15 -15.43
CA VAL A 170 -6.22 -0.91 -15.19
C VAL A 170 -5.33 -0.54 -14.01
N ASN A 171 -4.96 0.74 -13.89
CA ASN A 171 -4.06 1.25 -12.86
C ASN A 171 -4.71 1.22 -11.47
N LYS A 172 -3.98 0.67 -10.51
CA LYS A 172 -4.48 0.48 -9.13
C LYS A 172 -4.58 1.77 -8.32
N TYR A 173 -3.91 2.83 -8.72
CA TYR A 173 -4.07 4.15 -8.10
C TYR A 173 -5.42 4.79 -8.45
N ALA A 174 -5.97 4.54 -9.63
CA ALA A 174 -7.27 5.06 -10.07
C ALA A 174 -8.47 4.17 -9.69
N THR A 175 -8.24 2.88 -9.41
CA THR A 175 -9.33 1.88 -9.21
C THR A 175 -10.31 2.27 -8.10
N LEU A 176 -9.85 2.77 -6.95
CA LEU A 176 -10.75 3.09 -5.83
C LEU A 176 -11.42 4.46 -5.95
N PRO A 177 -10.77 5.52 -6.44
CA PRO A 177 -11.47 6.74 -6.85
C PRO A 177 -12.59 6.47 -7.86
N GLU A 178 -12.35 5.66 -8.89
CA GLU A 178 -13.38 5.29 -9.88
C GLU A 178 -14.54 4.51 -9.24
N LEU A 179 -14.26 3.61 -8.30
CA LEU A 179 -15.31 2.91 -7.55
C LEU A 179 -16.18 3.88 -6.75
N ILE A 180 -15.59 4.89 -6.12
CA ILE A 180 -16.35 5.93 -5.40
C ILE A 180 -17.19 6.77 -6.37
N ALA A 181 -16.64 7.12 -7.54
CA ALA A 181 -17.36 7.84 -8.59
C ALA A 181 -18.61 7.07 -9.06
N SER A 182 -18.48 5.74 -9.24
CA SER A 182 -19.60 4.89 -9.68
C SER A 182 -20.75 4.80 -8.66
N LEU A 183 -20.54 5.23 -7.43
CA LEU A 183 -21.56 5.37 -6.39
C LEU A 183 -22.25 6.75 -6.40
N GLY A 184 -21.93 7.61 -7.37
CA GLY A 184 -22.43 8.98 -7.45
C GLY A 184 -21.84 9.92 -6.39
N LEU A 185 -20.77 9.51 -5.71
CA LEU A 185 -20.06 10.30 -4.69
C LEU A 185 -18.97 11.17 -5.33
N GLU A 186 -18.56 12.22 -4.61
CA GLU A 186 -17.41 13.03 -5.02
C GLU A 186 -16.15 12.16 -5.04
N SER A 187 -15.43 12.21 -6.15
CA SER A 187 -14.29 11.32 -6.42
C SER A 187 -13.10 12.07 -7.02
N SER A 188 -12.91 13.34 -6.66
CA SER A 188 -11.72 14.09 -7.08
C SER A 188 -10.45 13.29 -6.80
N SER A 189 -9.50 13.31 -7.74
CA SER A 189 -8.26 12.53 -7.65
C SER A 189 -7.59 12.73 -6.30
N LEU A 190 -7.50 11.67 -5.52
CA LEU A 190 -6.70 11.61 -4.32
C LEU A 190 -5.63 10.54 -4.50
N PHE A 191 -4.40 10.94 -4.23
CA PHE A 191 -3.29 10.00 -4.14
C PHE A 191 -3.28 9.27 -2.79
N PRO A 192 -2.63 8.10 -2.70
CA PRO A 192 -2.35 7.49 -1.42
C PRO A 192 -1.66 8.48 -0.49
N ALA A 193 -2.03 8.47 0.79
CA ALA A 193 -1.44 9.33 1.78
C ALA A 193 -1.27 8.61 3.13
N LEU A 194 -0.17 8.91 3.81
CA LEU A 194 0.13 8.49 5.17
C LEU A 194 0.35 9.71 6.04
N ALA A 195 0.01 9.61 7.30
CA ALA A 195 0.15 10.70 8.26
C ALA A 195 1.03 10.29 9.44
N PHE A 196 1.89 11.21 9.86
CA PHE A 196 2.76 11.08 11.03
C PHE A 196 2.40 12.12 12.09
N THR A 197 2.67 11.81 13.36
CA THR A 197 2.65 12.82 14.42
C THR A 197 3.91 13.70 14.30
N ALA A 198 3.87 14.90 14.88
CA ALA A 198 5.05 15.77 14.97
C ALA A 198 6.26 15.02 15.60
N LYS A 199 6.00 14.18 16.62
CA LYS A 199 7.02 13.33 17.25
C LYS A 199 7.65 12.34 16.25
N ASP A 200 6.82 11.64 15.45
CA ASP A 200 7.31 10.68 14.45
C ASP A 200 8.16 11.38 13.38
N THR A 201 7.76 12.58 12.97
CA THR A 201 8.47 13.40 11.98
C THR A 201 9.84 13.84 12.52
N VAL A 202 9.88 14.40 13.73
CA VAL A 202 11.13 14.84 14.37
C VAL A 202 12.06 13.66 14.61
N GLU A 203 11.56 12.51 15.06
CA GLU A 203 12.38 11.30 15.25
C GLU A 203 12.97 10.81 13.93
N GLY A 204 12.15 10.78 12.85
CA GLY A 204 12.63 10.43 11.52
C GLY A 204 13.71 11.37 11.02
N GLN A 205 13.54 12.69 11.17
CA GLN A 205 14.54 13.69 10.82
C GLN A 205 15.85 13.49 11.56
N LYS A 206 15.81 13.31 12.89
CA LYS A 206 17.00 13.05 13.71
C LYS A 206 17.75 11.79 13.27
N ARG A 207 17.01 10.71 13.01
CA ARG A 207 17.62 9.43 12.56
C ARG A 207 18.25 9.57 11.18
N VAL A 208 17.60 10.22 10.23
CA VAL A 208 18.17 10.46 8.89
C VAL A 208 19.40 11.37 9.00
N ALA A 209 19.34 12.45 9.79
CA ALA A 209 20.49 13.34 10.02
C ALA A 209 21.70 12.61 10.63
N ALA A 210 21.47 11.62 11.49
CA ALA A 210 22.54 10.79 12.07
C ALA A 210 23.14 9.81 11.04
N LEU A 211 22.38 9.37 10.05
CA LEU A 211 22.83 8.42 9.02
C LEU A 211 23.65 9.09 7.92
N VAL A 212 23.35 10.33 7.58
CA VAL A 212 24.00 11.01 6.46
C VAL A 212 25.01 12.04 6.96
N SER A 213 26.11 12.21 6.21
CA SER A 213 27.09 13.25 6.50
C SER A 213 26.47 14.64 6.46
N LYS A 214 27.06 15.62 7.19
CA LYS A 214 26.63 17.03 7.17
C LYS A 214 26.89 17.75 5.81
N ARG A 215 27.32 17.03 4.78
CA ARG A 215 27.52 17.59 3.43
C ARG A 215 26.18 18.02 2.83
N SER A 216 26.21 19.04 1.99
CA SER A 216 25.08 19.41 1.14
C SER A 216 24.77 18.30 0.14
N GLY A 217 23.56 18.24 -0.37
CA GLY A 217 23.13 17.27 -1.39
C GLY A 217 21.84 16.56 -1.03
N ALA A 218 21.14 16.10 -2.06
CA ALA A 218 19.85 15.43 -1.91
C ALA A 218 19.99 14.06 -1.24
N ILE A 219 19.14 13.75 -0.29
CA ILE A 219 19.05 12.44 0.36
C ILE A 219 18.24 11.51 -0.54
N VAL A 220 18.83 10.37 -0.92
CA VAL A 220 18.21 9.36 -1.78
C VAL A 220 18.05 8.06 -1.02
N GLY A 221 16.82 7.67 -0.75
CA GLY A 221 16.53 6.32 -0.25
C GLY A 221 16.60 5.31 -1.40
N VAL A 222 17.39 4.26 -1.24
CA VAL A 222 17.50 3.16 -2.22
C VAL A 222 17.10 1.88 -1.53
N PHE A 223 15.94 1.32 -1.88
CA PHE A 223 15.45 0.07 -1.31
C PHE A 223 15.93 -1.13 -2.14
N VAL A 224 16.81 -1.93 -1.56
CA VAL A 224 17.36 -3.14 -2.18
C VAL A 224 16.41 -4.30 -1.96
N GLY A 225 15.33 -4.33 -2.73
CA GLY A 225 14.32 -5.36 -2.54
C GLY A 225 13.43 -5.54 -3.74
N GLY A 226 12.64 -6.58 -3.63
CA GLY A 226 11.71 -6.99 -4.66
C GLY A 226 11.42 -8.48 -4.55
N ARG A 227 10.26 -8.93 -4.96
CA ARG A 227 9.86 -10.33 -4.83
C ARG A 227 10.67 -11.23 -5.80
N LYS A 228 11.76 -11.84 -5.28
CA LYS A 228 12.67 -12.73 -6.04
C LYS A 228 11.90 -13.84 -6.78
N SER A 229 10.95 -14.50 -6.10
CA SER A 229 10.14 -15.57 -6.69
C SER A 229 9.25 -15.14 -7.86
N ARG A 230 9.12 -13.84 -8.12
CA ARG A 230 8.36 -13.26 -9.23
C ARG A 230 9.24 -12.55 -10.26
N GLY A 231 10.56 -12.63 -10.14
CA GLY A 231 11.49 -11.94 -11.03
C GLY A 231 11.38 -10.41 -10.96
N LYS A 232 11.10 -9.86 -9.76
CA LYS A 232 10.91 -8.42 -9.53
C LYS A 232 12.03 -7.81 -8.69
N ARG A 233 13.13 -8.51 -8.50
CA ARG A 233 14.29 -8.00 -7.76
C ARG A 233 15.43 -7.71 -8.72
N TRP A 234 15.82 -6.46 -8.78
CA TRP A 234 17.01 -6.03 -9.49
C TRP A 234 18.27 -6.59 -8.80
N PRO A 235 19.35 -6.92 -9.54
CA PRO A 235 20.57 -7.44 -8.92
C PRO A 235 21.13 -6.50 -7.84
N SER A 236 21.60 -7.07 -6.73
CA SER A 236 22.15 -6.25 -5.63
C SER A 236 23.36 -5.43 -6.07
N ALA A 237 24.19 -5.95 -6.99
CA ALA A 237 25.31 -5.23 -7.56
C ALA A 237 24.88 -3.93 -8.27
N ASN A 238 23.75 -3.95 -8.98
CA ASN A 238 23.23 -2.77 -9.67
C ASN A 238 22.79 -1.69 -8.67
N PHE A 239 22.20 -2.06 -7.53
CA PHE A 239 21.87 -1.10 -6.46
C PHE A 239 23.13 -0.49 -5.85
N VAL A 240 24.19 -1.29 -5.67
CA VAL A 240 25.50 -0.81 -5.18
C VAL A 240 26.12 0.19 -6.17
N GLU A 241 26.12 -0.16 -7.45
CA GLU A 241 26.62 0.72 -8.50
C GLU A 241 25.80 2.02 -8.60
N LEU A 242 24.47 1.92 -8.58
CA LEU A 242 23.58 3.09 -8.59
C LEU A 242 23.90 4.04 -7.41
N ALA A 243 23.96 3.50 -6.21
CA ALA A 243 24.24 4.29 -5.02
C ALA A 243 25.64 4.94 -5.07
N THR A 244 26.64 4.23 -5.59
CA THR A 244 28.00 4.75 -5.79
C THR A 244 28.02 5.91 -6.77
N ARG A 245 27.32 5.77 -7.90
CA ARG A 245 27.19 6.83 -8.93
C ARG A 245 26.40 8.03 -8.41
N LEU A 246 25.28 7.81 -7.70
CA LEU A 246 24.52 8.89 -7.04
C LEU A 246 25.38 9.70 -6.10
N ARG A 247 26.21 9.01 -5.29
CA ARG A 247 27.15 9.68 -4.38
C ARG A 247 28.23 10.47 -5.12
N ALA A 248 28.77 9.94 -6.19
CA ALA A 248 29.74 10.64 -7.06
C ALA A 248 29.17 11.93 -7.64
N HIS A 249 27.86 11.97 -7.89
CA HIS A 249 27.13 13.15 -8.35
C HIS A 249 26.62 14.06 -7.21
N GLY A 250 27.13 13.88 -5.98
CA GLY A 250 26.82 14.76 -4.85
C GLY A 250 25.57 14.41 -4.05
N ALA A 251 24.85 13.35 -4.38
CA ALA A 251 23.74 12.87 -3.56
C ALA A 251 24.21 12.14 -2.31
N ARG A 252 23.31 11.95 -1.34
CA ARG A 252 23.53 11.24 -0.07
C ARG A 252 22.66 9.98 -0.01
N PRO A 253 23.08 8.85 -0.60
CA PRO A 253 22.30 7.62 -0.59
C PRO A 253 22.20 7.01 0.80
N ILE A 254 21.00 6.48 1.12
CA ILE A 254 20.72 5.58 2.25
C ILE A 254 20.19 4.29 1.66
N ILE A 255 20.87 3.17 1.92
CA ILE A 255 20.45 1.86 1.43
C ILE A 255 19.51 1.25 2.45
N PHE A 256 18.29 0.92 2.02
CA PHE A 256 17.29 0.23 2.84
C PHE A 256 17.19 -1.23 2.47
N VAL A 257 17.12 -2.09 3.48
CA VAL A 257 16.93 -3.54 3.34
C VAL A 257 15.70 -3.95 4.13
N GLY A 258 14.80 -4.70 3.49
CA GLY A 258 13.60 -5.22 4.12
C GLY A 258 13.78 -6.60 4.77
N PRO A 259 12.78 -7.08 5.52
CA PRO A 259 12.83 -8.41 6.13
C PRO A 259 12.91 -9.58 5.14
N GLU A 260 12.43 -9.38 3.90
CA GLU A 260 12.54 -10.40 2.83
C GLU A 260 13.92 -10.41 2.17
N GLU A 261 14.76 -9.41 2.44
CA GLU A 261 16.08 -9.18 1.85
C GLU A 261 17.22 -9.31 2.85
N ILE A 262 16.97 -9.86 4.02
CA ILE A 262 17.97 -9.98 5.10
C ILE A 262 19.26 -10.71 4.63
N ASP A 263 19.12 -11.67 3.69
CA ASP A 263 20.24 -12.39 3.08
C ASP A 263 21.21 -11.45 2.32
N SER A 264 20.71 -10.32 1.83
CA SER A 264 21.51 -9.30 1.14
C SER A 264 22.20 -8.32 2.10
N LEU A 265 21.78 -8.26 3.36
CA LEU A 265 22.25 -7.27 4.33
C LEU A 265 23.75 -7.37 4.58
N ILE A 266 24.26 -8.59 4.85
CA ILE A 266 25.68 -8.84 5.12
C ILE A 266 26.55 -8.43 3.92
N TYR A 267 26.12 -8.84 2.72
CA TYR A 267 26.81 -8.47 1.47
C TYR A 267 26.85 -6.94 1.30
N LEU A 268 25.71 -6.28 1.46
CA LEU A 268 25.64 -4.82 1.29
C LEU A 268 26.46 -4.09 2.35
N GLN A 269 26.46 -4.55 3.58
CA GLN A 269 27.28 -3.99 4.64
C GLN A 269 28.76 -4.17 4.36
N SER A 270 29.19 -5.33 3.85
CA SER A 270 30.61 -5.55 3.53
C SER A 270 31.11 -4.68 2.37
N VAL A 271 30.29 -4.52 1.31
CA VAL A 271 30.66 -3.76 0.11
C VAL A 271 30.55 -2.24 0.33
N LEU A 272 29.58 -1.81 1.11
CA LEU A 272 29.26 -0.39 1.33
C LEU A 272 29.75 0.16 2.67
N ALA A 273 30.30 -0.71 3.55
CA ALA A 273 30.83 -0.31 4.86
C ALA A 273 31.71 0.95 4.76
N HIS A 274 31.57 1.88 5.69
CA HIS A 274 32.26 3.16 5.76
C HIS A 274 32.00 4.16 4.61
N ARG A 275 31.27 3.76 3.57
CA ARG A 275 30.97 4.63 2.42
C ARG A 275 29.54 5.20 2.45
N MET A 276 28.58 4.36 2.78
CA MET A 276 27.15 4.71 2.77
C MET A 276 26.40 3.93 3.86
N PRO A 277 25.37 4.51 4.50
CA PRO A 277 24.57 3.81 5.49
C PRO A 277 23.72 2.71 4.86
N VAL A 278 23.77 1.51 5.45
CA VAL A 278 22.88 0.38 5.13
C VAL A 278 21.97 0.15 6.33
N VAL A 279 20.66 0.35 6.13
CA VAL A 279 19.66 0.38 7.19
C VAL A 279 18.71 -0.79 7.04
N PHE A 280 18.59 -1.61 8.07
CA PHE A 280 17.54 -2.59 8.26
C PHE A 280 16.57 -2.06 9.31
N GLU A 281 15.33 -1.73 8.91
CA GLU A 281 14.28 -1.27 9.83
C GLU A 281 13.04 -2.15 9.69
N PRO A 282 12.82 -3.08 10.64
CA PRO A 282 11.67 -4.00 10.58
C PRO A 282 10.33 -3.34 10.98
N ASP A 283 10.36 -2.22 11.72
CA ASP A 283 9.15 -1.48 12.06
C ASP A 283 8.72 -0.62 10.87
N ILE A 284 7.61 -0.99 10.26
CA ILE A 284 7.11 -0.34 9.04
C ILE A 284 6.83 1.16 9.22
N LYS A 285 6.40 1.59 10.42
CA LYS A 285 6.14 3.02 10.69
C LYS A 285 7.45 3.80 10.80
N LYS A 286 8.45 3.23 11.45
CA LYS A 286 9.80 3.83 11.53
C LYS A 286 10.46 3.85 10.15
N PHE A 287 10.34 2.78 9.38
CA PHE A 287 10.81 2.76 7.99
C PHE A 287 10.15 3.87 7.16
N ALA A 288 8.82 3.99 7.22
CA ALA A 288 8.10 5.04 6.51
C ALA A 288 8.54 6.45 6.94
N SER A 289 8.79 6.66 8.23
CA SER A 289 9.32 7.93 8.76
C SER A 289 10.73 8.25 8.22
N LEU A 290 11.59 7.26 8.03
CA LEU A 290 12.89 7.47 7.38
C LEU A 290 12.73 7.82 5.89
N VAL A 291 11.87 7.10 5.17
CA VAL A 291 11.58 7.35 3.75
C VAL A 291 11.01 8.77 3.55
N ALA A 292 10.09 9.21 4.42
CA ALA A 292 9.50 10.55 4.35
C ALA A 292 10.53 11.69 4.45
N ASN A 293 11.72 11.42 4.94
CA ASN A 293 12.82 12.38 5.05
C ASN A 293 13.85 12.25 3.91
N CYS A 294 13.55 11.45 2.88
CA CYS A 294 14.31 11.44 1.65
C CYS A 294 13.70 12.44 0.65
N HIS A 295 14.53 12.98 -0.23
CA HIS A 295 14.07 13.81 -1.35
C HIS A 295 13.61 12.96 -2.53
N LEU A 296 14.27 11.80 -2.71
CA LEU A 296 13.97 10.82 -3.74
C LEU A 296 14.04 9.42 -3.17
N PHE A 297 13.16 8.54 -3.64
CA PHE A 297 13.16 7.13 -3.24
C PHE A 297 13.18 6.22 -4.46
N VAL A 298 14.13 5.29 -4.51
CA VAL A 298 14.31 4.34 -5.62
C VAL A 298 14.01 2.93 -5.13
N ALA A 299 13.12 2.22 -5.79
CA ALA A 299 12.78 0.84 -5.45
C ALA A 299 12.23 0.05 -6.65
N CYS A 300 12.32 -1.28 -6.62
CA CYS A 300 11.62 -2.13 -7.57
C CYS A 300 10.10 -2.18 -7.28
N ASP A 301 9.30 -2.61 -8.27
CA ASP A 301 7.86 -2.88 -8.16
C ASP A 301 7.53 -3.77 -6.95
N SER A 302 7.29 -3.11 -5.82
CA SER A 302 7.05 -3.74 -4.52
C SER A 302 6.30 -2.80 -3.57
N GLY A 303 5.95 -3.28 -2.38
CA GLY A 303 5.26 -2.49 -1.36
C GLY A 303 5.92 -1.14 -1.01
N PRO A 304 7.25 -1.05 -0.88
CA PRO A 304 7.98 0.19 -0.65
C PRO A 304 7.78 1.29 -1.70
N VAL A 305 7.57 0.96 -2.99
CA VAL A 305 7.20 1.98 -4.01
C VAL A 305 5.90 2.67 -3.62
N HIS A 306 4.84 1.88 -3.33
CA HIS A 306 3.55 2.44 -2.95
C HIS A 306 3.59 3.18 -1.62
N LEU A 307 4.49 2.75 -0.70
CA LEU A 307 4.72 3.45 0.56
C LEU A 307 5.33 4.83 0.30
N ALA A 308 6.35 4.90 -0.54
CA ALA A 308 6.98 6.17 -0.92
C ALA A 308 5.99 7.10 -1.62
N CYS A 309 5.18 6.58 -2.55
CA CYS A 309 4.12 7.33 -3.21
C CYS A 309 3.02 7.87 -2.29
N ALA A 310 2.92 7.37 -1.06
CA ALA A 310 2.01 7.87 -0.03
C ALA A 310 2.66 8.87 0.93
N LEU A 311 3.88 9.29 0.64
CA LEU A 311 4.71 10.21 1.42
C LEU A 311 5.13 11.40 0.55
N PRO A 312 5.54 12.54 1.13
CA PRO A 312 6.03 13.68 0.38
C PRO A 312 7.45 13.44 -0.17
N VAL A 313 7.61 12.38 -0.98
CA VAL A 313 8.89 12.00 -1.59
C VAL A 313 8.68 11.56 -3.04
N ARG A 314 9.50 12.09 -3.94
CA ARG A 314 9.48 11.67 -5.35
C ARG A 314 10.02 10.25 -5.47
N THR A 315 9.46 9.47 -6.39
CA THR A 315 9.77 8.04 -6.48
C THR A 315 10.29 7.66 -7.86
N VAL A 316 11.37 6.87 -7.93
CA VAL A 316 11.78 6.16 -9.15
C VAL A 316 11.47 4.68 -8.97
N ALA A 317 10.52 4.19 -9.74
CA ALA A 317 10.00 2.84 -9.66
C ALA A 317 10.59 1.96 -10.77
N ILE A 318 11.40 0.96 -10.40
CA ILE A 318 12.04 0.03 -11.34
C ILE A 318 11.11 -1.14 -11.61
N PHE A 319 10.72 -1.32 -12.86
CA PHE A 319 9.91 -2.43 -13.33
C PHE A 319 10.76 -3.39 -14.17
N LEU A 320 10.85 -4.65 -13.74
CA LEU A 320 11.54 -5.71 -14.46
C LEU A 320 10.58 -6.59 -15.29
N LYS A 321 9.30 -6.25 -15.27
CA LYS A 321 8.22 -6.88 -16.03
C LYS A 321 7.27 -5.82 -16.53
N ASN A 322 6.67 -6.08 -17.68
CA ASN A 322 5.65 -5.22 -18.27
C ASN A 322 4.31 -5.36 -17.50
N ASN A 323 4.24 -4.70 -16.34
CA ASN A 323 3.04 -4.63 -15.50
C ASN A 323 2.89 -3.25 -14.85
N PHE A 324 3.60 -2.26 -15.37
CA PHE A 324 3.59 -0.89 -14.86
C PHE A 324 2.27 -0.17 -15.15
N ASP A 325 1.56 -0.50 -16.22
CA ASP A 325 0.20 0.02 -16.45
C ASP A 325 -0.73 -0.26 -15.29
N ARG A 326 -0.52 -1.38 -14.60
CA ARG A 326 -1.34 -1.79 -13.46
C ARG A 326 -0.83 -1.27 -12.13
N TRP A 327 0.47 -1.19 -11.91
CA TRP A 327 1.08 -0.94 -10.60
C TRP A 327 1.98 0.27 -10.57
N GLY A 328 2.25 0.88 -11.71
CA GLY A 328 3.09 2.06 -11.82
C GLY A 328 2.45 3.26 -11.14
N PRO A 329 3.26 4.06 -10.44
CA PRO A 329 2.80 5.31 -9.88
C PRO A 329 2.41 6.29 -10.99
N PRO A 330 1.42 7.17 -10.75
CA PRO A 330 1.17 8.35 -11.58
C PRO A 330 2.41 9.23 -11.68
N ALA A 331 2.52 9.99 -12.78
CA ALA A 331 3.68 10.84 -13.03
C ALA A 331 3.90 11.92 -11.95
N GLU A 332 2.82 12.35 -11.31
CA GLU A 332 2.83 13.31 -10.20
C GLU A 332 3.55 12.75 -8.96
N LEU A 333 3.59 11.42 -8.80
CA LEU A 333 4.23 10.77 -7.64
C LEU A 333 5.64 10.26 -7.95
N GLY A 334 5.97 10.08 -9.23
CA GLY A 334 7.29 9.60 -9.60
C GLY A 334 7.40 9.07 -11.03
N ARG A 335 8.55 8.53 -11.34
CA ARG A 335 8.92 8.05 -12.65
C ARG A 335 9.03 6.52 -12.68
N ILE A 336 8.51 5.93 -13.75
CA ILE A 336 8.65 4.50 -14.04
C ILE A 336 9.89 4.30 -14.91
N VAL A 337 10.70 3.30 -14.59
CA VAL A 337 11.81 2.82 -15.40
C VAL A 337 11.56 1.37 -15.81
N PHE A 338 11.38 1.14 -17.10
CA PHE A 338 11.17 -0.17 -17.71
C PHE A 338 11.83 -0.23 -19.09
N HIS A 339 12.52 -1.32 -19.37
CA HIS A 339 13.02 -1.65 -20.71
C HIS A 339 12.83 -3.15 -20.96
N GLU A 340 12.41 -3.53 -22.16
CA GLU A 340 12.21 -4.94 -22.54
C GLU A 340 13.50 -5.75 -22.48
N GLY A 341 14.64 -5.16 -22.85
CA GLY A 341 15.98 -5.76 -22.75
C GLY A 341 16.58 -5.78 -21.34
N GLY A 342 15.82 -5.30 -20.34
CA GLY A 342 16.29 -5.18 -18.95
C GLY A 342 16.66 -3.74 -18.58
N VAL A 343 16.50 -3.41 -17.33
CA VAL A 343 16.79 -2.08 -16.77
C VAL A 343 18.25 -1.98 -16.38
N THR A 344 18.97 -0.99 -16.93
CA THR A 344 20.38 -0.73 -16.59
C THR A 344 20.52 0.31 -15.49
N VAL A 345 21.70 0.39 -14.87
CA VAL A 345 22.03 1.43 -13.88
C VAL A 345 21.97 2.82 -14.49
N LYS A 346 22.34 2.96 -15.78
CA LYS A 346 22.28 4.23 -16.51
C LYS A 346 20.85 4.75 -16.63
N ASP A 347 19.89 3.88 -16.95
CA ASP A 347 18.47 4.24 -17.07
C ASP A 347 17.89 4.76 -15.74
N VAL A 348 18.21 4.09 -14.64
CA VAL A 348 17.76 4.49 -13.32
C VAL A 348 18.41 5.78 -12.84
N LEU A 349 19.72 5.95 -13.12
CA LEU A 349 20.45 7.18 -12.81
C LEU A 349 19.89 8.38 -13.58
N GLU A 350 19.57 8.22 -14.86
CA GLU A 350 18.94 9.26 -15.67
C GLU A 350 17.54 9.62 -15.14
N ALA A 351 16.74 8.61 -14.78
CA ALA A 351 15.45 8.85 -14.13
C ALA A 351 15.59 9.67 -12.84
N CYS A 352 16.59 9.33 -12.01
CA CYS A 352 16.89 10.11 -10.78
C CYS A 352 17.28 11.55 -11.11
N ARG A 353 18.07 11.76 -12.16
CA ARG A 353 18.50 13.10 -12.60
C ARG A 353 17.31 13.96 -13.02
N LEU A 354 16.40 13.40 -13.79
CA LEU A 354 15.18 14.08 -14.24
C LEU A 354 14.26 14.44 -13.06
N GLU A 355 14.14 13.56 -12.05
CA GLU A 355 13.38 13.87 -10.84
C GLU A 355 14.04 14.97 -10.01
N PHE A 356 15.37 15.03 -9.93
CA PHE A 356 16.06 16.14 -9.24
C PHE A 356 15.91 17.46 -9.97
N SER A 357 15.87 17.48 -11.30
CA SER A 357 15.61 18.71 -12.07
C SER A 357 14.19 19.21 -11.78
N ALA A 358 13.19 18.33 -11.81
CA ALA A 358 11.82 18.66 -11.46
C ALA A 358 11.68 19.23 -10.03
N LEU A 359 12.41 18.67 -9.06
CA LEU A 359 12.44 19.18 -7.67
C LEU A 359 13.04 20.60 -7.52
N ARG A 360 13.95 21.00 -8.42
CA ARG A 360 14.54 22.35 -8.43
C ARG A 360 13.60 23.38 -9.04
N ASP A 361 12.85 22.97 -10.05
CA ASP A 361 11.91 23.85 -10.77
C ASP A 361 10.60 24.02 -9.99
N ASP A 362 10.24 23.05 -9.13
CA ASP A 362 9.08 23.11 -8.26
C ASP A 362 9.33 23.99 -7.03
N HIS A 363 9.16 25.31 -7.17
CA HIS A 363 8.85 26.17 -6.03
C HIS A 363 7.58 25.74 -5.25
N VAL A 364 6.88 24.72 -5.70
CA VAL A 364 5.72 24.07 -5.10
C VAL A 364 6.10 23.24 -3.86
N VAL A 365 7.33 22.71 -3.77
CA VAL A 365 7.79 21.93 -2.61
C VAL A 365 7.82 22.77 -1.32
N ALA A 366 8.03 24.05 -1.41
CA ALA A 366 7.97 24.96 -0.26
C ALA A 366 6.55 25.12 0.34
N LYS A 367 5.49 24.91 -0.45
CA LYS A 367 4.09 24.99 0.02
C LYS A 367 3.57 23.70 0.65
N ILE A 368 4.17 22.55 0.35
CA ILE A 368 3.77 21.24 0.90
C ILE A 368 4.40 20.99 2.29
N VAL A 369 5.51 21.67 2.59
CA VAL A 369 6.22 21.56 3.87
C VAL A 369 5.69 22.53 4.93
N ASN A 370 4.96 23.58 4.54
CA ASN A 370 4.47 24.65 5.42
C ASN A 370 2.93 24.79 5.45
N GLY A 371 2.17 23.81 4.96
CA GLY A 371 0.71 23.80 4.99
C GLY A 371 0.12 22.71 5.89
#